data_d3c6663bf352cd8eebbddcc66f1959d4
#
_entry.id   d3c6663bf352cd8eebbddcc66f1959d4
#
_cell.length_a   1.000
_cell.length_b   1.000
_cell.length_c   1.000
_cell.angle_alpha   90.00
_cell.angle_beta   90.00
_cell.angle_gamma   90.00
#
_symmetry.space_group_name_H-M   'P 1'
#
loop_
_entity.id
_entity.type
_entity.pdbx_description
1 polymer ?
#
loop_
_entity_poly.entity_id
_entity_poly.type
_entity_poly.pdbx_seq_one_letter_code
_entity_poly.pdbx_strand_id
1 'polypeptide(L)'
;MKLICHKSFHSVDHRAMNQLASWLANYPALEGLEGSISPRIAVFDDLGEMVALEERGYQGYVAWSLEDFQRDWRLNRHGVYIVLEAGKMGPIVGMVTGRFIEGCSHISHLVIDPAWQGQGLGAYLLEVWLRASQVLGKKVVELEVRESNCRAQRLYYRYGFKQVARKEFYYEESGETALLLRCSLREWPFSE
;
A
#
# COMPACT_ATOMS: atom_id res chain seq x y z
N MET A 1 12.54 16.11 -13.56
CA MET A 1 13.20 15.02 -14.32
C MET A 1 12.68 13.70 -13.73
N LYS A 2 11.65 13.11 -14.37
CA LYS A 2 11.05 11.85 -13.94
C LYS A 2 12.11 10.75 -14.08
N LEU A 3 12.71 10.30 -13.00
CA LEU A 3 13.37 9.00 -12.95
C LEU A 3 12.27 7.93 -12.86
N ILE A 4 11.62 7.74 -13.98
CA ILE A 4 10.75 6.62 -14.21
C ILE A 4 11.69 5.44 -14.37
N CYS A 5 11.53 4.43 -13.52
CA CYS A 5 12.08 3.11 -13.77
C CYS A 5 11.47 2.61 -15.09
N HIS A 6 12.09 2.99 -16.22
CA HIS A 6 11.74 2.50 -17.56
C HIS A 6 12.60 1.31 -17.88
N LYS A 7 11.99 0.13 -17.92
CA LYS A 7 12.03 -0.82 -19.05
C LYS A 7 11.52 -2.20 -18.64
N SER A 8 10.70 -2.73 -19.51
CA SER A 8 10.13 -4.08 -19.63
C SER A 8 8.71 -4.21 -19.08
N PHE A 9 7.77 -4.15 -20.01
CA PHE A 9 6.38 -4.48 -19.84
C PHE A 9 6.20 -5.99 -19.65
N HIS A 10 6.24 -6.44 -18.40
CA HIS A 10 5.66 -7.73 -18.06
C HIS A 10 4.53 -7.44 -17.06
N SER A 11 3.31 -7.80 -17.43
CA SER A 11 2.15 -7.79 -16.51
C SER A 11 2.52 -8.54 -15.23
N VAL A 12 1.94 -8.16 -14.09
CA VAL A 12 1.96 -9.06 -12.93
C VAL A 12 1.31 -10.34 -13.43
N ASP A 13 2.12 -11.37 -13.61
CA ASP A 13 1.70 -12.63 -14.20
C ASP A 13 0.57 -13.20 -13.33
N HIS A 14 -0.46 -13.79 -13.94
CA HIS A 14 -1.51 -14.52 -13.23
C HIS A 14 -0.93 -15.49 -12.19
N ARG A 15 0.23 -16.06 -12.48
CA ARG A 15 0.97 -16.93 -11.57
C ARG A 15 1.45 -16.18 -10.32
N ALA A 16 1.99 -14.98 -10.47
CA ALA A 16 2.44 -14.15 -9.35
C ALA A 16 1.26 -13.67 -8.49
N MET A 17 0.12 -13.32 -9.12
CA MET A 17 -1.10 -12.96 -8.39
C MET A 17 -1.69 -14.14 -7.63
N ASN A 18 -1.72 -15.33 -8.22
CA ASN A 18 -2.16 -16.54 -7.54
C ASN A 18 -1.22 -16.90 -6.38
N GLN A 19 0.09 -16.75 -6.56
CA GLN A 19 1.07 -16.94 -5.49
C GLN A 19 0.82 -15.96 -4.33
N LEU A 20 0.61 -14.68 -4.64
CA LEU A 20 0.32 -13.64 -3.65
C LEU A 20 -0.99 -13.93 -2.91
N ALA A 21 -2.06 -14.25 -3.62
CA ALA A 21 -3.36 -14.58 -3.03
C ALA A 21 -3.27 -15.79 -2.08
N SER A 22 -2.59 -16.86 -2.52
CA SER A 22 -2.36 -18.04 -1.69
C SER A 22 -1.52 -17.73 -0.44
N TRP A 23 -0.50 -16.89 -0.58
CA TRP A 23 0.32 -16.47 0.54
C TRP A 23 -0.48 -15.61 1.53
N LEU A 24 -1.27 -14.63 1.05
CA LEU A 24 -2.11 -13.78 1.90
C LEU A 24 -3.18 -14.59 2.66
N ALA A 25 -3.78 -15.60 2.02
CA ALA A 25 -4.77 -16.48 2.67
C ALA A 25 -4.21 -17.22 3.88
N ASN A 26 -2.89 -17.40 3.96
CA ASN A 26 -2.20 -18.03 5.07
C ASN A 26 -1.42 -17.04 5.94
N TYR A 27 -1.53 -15.72 5.66
CA TYR A 27 -0.86 -14.72 6.46
C TYR A 27 -1.52 -14.61 7.83
N PRO A 28 -0.73 -14.54 8.94
CA PRO A 28 -1.29 -14.47 10.27
C PRO A 28 -2.24 -13.28 10.42
N ALA A 29 -3.46 -13.54 10.85
CA ALA A 29 -4.39 -12.48 11.19
C ALA A 29 -3.92 -11.74 12.44
N LEU A 30 -4.28 -10.47 12.54
CA LEU A 30 -4.08 -9.68 13.75
C LEU A 30 -5.32 -9.82 14.63
N GLU A 31 -5.15 -10.40 15.80
CA GLU A 31 -6.23 -10.47 16.79
C GLU A 31 -6.39 -9.11 17.47
N GLY A 32 -7.58 -8.54 17.42
CA GLY A 32 -7.90 -7.23 17.97
C GLY A 32 -9.09 -7.27 18.93
N LEU A 33 -9.43 -6.12 19.49
CA LEU A 33 -10.55 -5.97 20.43
C LEU A 33 -11.91 -6.30 19.81
N GLU A 34 -12.04 -6.15 18.49
CA GLU A 34 -13.28 -6.37 17.73
C GLU A 34 -13.21 -7.63 16.85
N GLY A 35 -12.26 -8.53 17.10
CA GLY A 35 -12.08 -9.78 16.37
C GLY A 35 -10.82 -9.84 15.52
N SER A 36 -10.76 -10.85 14.68
CA SER A 36 -9.62 -11.13 13.82
C SER A 36 -9.61 -10.22 12.59
N ILE A 37 -8.48 -9.59 12.31
CA ILE A 37 -8.28 -8.73 11.13
C ILE A 37 -7.30 -9.45 10.20
N SER A 38 -7.71 -9.70 8.98
CA SER A 38 -6.90 -10.42 7.99
C SER A 38 -6.71 -9.64 6.70
N PRO A 39 -5.55 -9.77 6.04
CA PRO A 39 -5.32 -9.19 4.73
C PRO A 39 -5.87 -10.12 3.64
N ARG A 40 -6.44 -9.53 2.60
CA ARG A 40 -6.80 -10.22 1.37
C ARG A 40 -6.58 -9.35 0.13
N ILE A 41 -6.51 -9.98 -1.03
CA ILE A 41 -6.59 -9.25 -2.29
C ILE A 41 -7.99 -8.63 -2.39
N ALA A 42 -8.05 -7.36 -2.79
CA ALA A 42 -9.31 -6.70 -3.09
C ALA A 42 -9.96 -7.31 -4.34
N VAL A 43 -11.27 -7.24 -4.40
CA VAL A 43 -12.06 -7.54 -5.61
C VAL A 43 -12.66 -6.25 -6.17
N PHE A 44 -13.19 -6.30 -7.40
CA PHE A 44 -13.74 -5.11 -8.04
C PHE A 44 -14.84 -4.43 -7.22
N ASP A 45 -15.65 -5.22 -6.53
CA ASP A 45 -16.77 -4.73 -5.72
C ASP A 45 -16.29 -3.99 -4.45
N ASP A 46 -15.05 -4.16 -4.03
CA ASP A 46 -14.47 -3.42 -2.90
C ASP A 46 -14.17 -1.95 -3.23
N LEU A 47 -14.07 -1.59 -4.52
CA LEU A 47 -13.58 -0.26 -4.92
C LEU A 47 -14.40 0.88 -4.32
N GLY A 48 -15.72 0.72 -4.20
CA GLY A 48 -16.58 1.72 -3.57
C GLY A 48 -16.26 1.94 -2.09
N GLU A 49 -16.02 0.86 -1.34
CA GLU A 49 -15.64 0.93 0.06
C GLU A 49 -14.23 1.47 0.25
N MET A 50 -13.31 1.17 -0.67
CA MET A 50 -11.95 1.71 -0.67
C MET A 50 -11.92 3.23 -0.84
N VAL A 51 -12.75 3.78 -1.73
CA VAL A 51 -12.92 5.24 -1.89
C VAL A 51 -13.45 5.86 -0.59
N ALA A 52 -14.50 5.28 -0.02
CA ALA A 52 -15.07 5.76 1.23
C ALA A 52 -14.07 5.68 2.40
N LEU A 53 -13.23 4.64 2.42
CA LEU A 53 -12.13 4.50 3.39
C LEU A 53 -11.08 5.61 3.21
N GLU A 54 -10.72 5.93 1.97
CA GLU A 54 -9.78 7.01 1.66
C GLU A 54 -10.30 8.36 2.12
N GLU A 55 -11.57 8.67 1.82
CA GLU A 55 -12.23 9.90 2.26
C GLU A 55 -12.20 10.04 3.79
N ARG A 56 -12.54 8.97 4.51
CA ARG A 56 -12.46 8.99 5.99
C ARG A 56 -11.03 9.12 6.49
N GLY A 57 -10.09 8.40 5.88
CA GLY A 57 -8.67 8.37 6.28
C GLY A 57 -7.94 9.69 6.04
N TYR A 58 -8.33 10.44 5.02
CA TYR A 58 -7.77 11.73 4.66
C TYR A 58 -8.66 12.92 5.06
N GLN A 59 -9.56 12.72 6.03
CA GLN A 59 -10.37 13.79 6.61
C GLN A 59 -11.26 14.54 5.60
N GLY A 60 -11.87 13.81 4.68
CA GLY A 60 -12.74 14.35 3.64
C GLY A 60 -12.05 14.65 2.31
N TYR A 61 -10.73 14.44 2.23
CA TYR A 61 -10.01 14.53 0.97
C TYR A 61 -10.02 13.18 0.24
N VAL A 62 -10.45 13.16 -1.00
CA VAL A 62 -10.43 11.98 -1.87
C VAL A 62 -9.30 12.17 -2.88
N ALA A 63 -8.20 11.44 -2.72
CA ALA A 63 -7.07 11.51 -3.66
C ALA A 63 -7.42 10.85 -5.00
N TRP A 64 -8.20 9.77 -4.96
CA TRP A 64 -8.69 9.06 -6.13
C TRP A 64 -10.21 8.88 -6.07
N SER A 65 -10.91 9.34 -7.10
CA SER A 65 -12.34 9.07 -7.29
C SER A 65 -12.58 7.59 -7.59
N LEU A 66 -13.84 7.15 -7.52
CA LEU A 66 -14.21 5.80 -7.94
C LEU A 66 -13.82 5.53 -9.40
N GLU A 67 -13.94 6.55 -10.27
CA GLU A 67 -13.53 6.44 -11.68
C GLU A 67 -12.02 6.24 -11.83
N ASP A 68 -11.21 6.89 -10.99
CA ASP A 68 -9.76 6.74 -11.00
C ASP A 68 -9.35 5.33 -10.56
N PHE A 69 -9.94 4.82 -9.46
CA PHE A 69 -9.74 3.44 -9.03
C PHE A 69 -10.17 2.44 -10.09
N GLN A 70 -11.33 2.61 -10.70
CA GLN A 70 -11.82 1.73 -11.76
C GLN A 70 -10.94 1.78 -13.01
N ARG A 71 -10.43 2.97 -13.35
CA ARG A 71 -9.49 3.14 -14.47
C ARG A 71 -8.19 2.42 -14.19
N ASP A 72 -7.61 2.63 -13.01
CA ASP A 72 -6.36 1.97 -12.62
C ASP A 72 -6.55 0.45 -12.57
N TRP A 73 -7.64 -0.04 -11.99
CA TRP A 73 -7.97 -1.46 -11.96
C TRP A 73 -7.98 -2.12 -13.35
N ARG A 74 -8.55 -1.43 -14.34
CA ARG A 74 -8.66 -1.95 -15.72
C ARG A 74 -7.37 -1.83 -16.53
N LEU A 75 -6.60 -0.78 -16.30
CA LEU A 75 -5.47 -0.40 -17.16
C LEU A 75 -4.10 -0.71 -16.55
N ASN A 76 -3.99 -0.73 -15.23
CA ASN A 76 -2.74 -0.97 -14.54
C ASN A 76 -2.48 -2.48 -14.37
N ARG A 77 -1.79 -3.06 -15.34
CA ARG A 77 -1.44 -4.49 -15.31
C ARG A 77 -0.48 -4.88 -14.17
N HIS A 78 0.06 -3.91 -13.47
CA HIS A 78 0.97 -4.09 -12.34
C HIS A 78 0.32 -3.73 -11.02
N GLY A 79 -0.95 -3.32 -11.05
CA GLY A 79 -1.71 -2.92 -9.88
C GLY A 79 -1.91 -4.07 -8.91
N VAL A 80 -1.70 -3.79 -7.63
CA VAL A 80 -1.98 -4.70 -6.51
C VAL A 80 -2.73 -3.92 -5.45
N TYR A 81 -3.82 -4.51 -4.98
CA TYR A 81 -4.73 -3.93 -4.02
C TYR A 81 -4.92 -4.96 -2.90
N ILE A 82 -4.48 -4.61 -1.69
CA ILE A 82 -4.64 -5.44 -0.50
C ILE A 82 -5.50 -4.66 0.48
N VAL A 83 -6.53 -5.30 1.01
CA VAL A 83 -7.41 -4.74 2.03
C VAL A 83 -7.28 -5.52 3.34
N LEU A 84 -7.54 -4.83 4.45
CA LEU A 84 -7.73 -5.45 5.77
C LEU A 84 -9.21 -5.56 6.04
N GLU A 85 -9.68 -6.78 6.24
CA GLU A 85 -11.07 -7.10 6.55
C GLU A 85 -11.19 -7.45 8.04
N ALA A 86 -12.12 -6.82 8.73
CA ALA A 86 -12.40 -7.10 10.14
C ALA A 86 -13.46 -8.21 10.27
N GLY A 87 -13.03 -9.40 10.69
CA GLY A 87 -13.87 -10.59 10.70
C GLY A 87 -14.09 -11.16 9.29
N LYS A 88 -14.87 -12.20 9.19
CA LYS A 88 -15.18 -12.81 7.89
C LYS A 88 -16.33 -12.07 7.23
N MET A 89 -16.11 -11.54 6.03
CA MET A 89 -17.07 -10.70 5.29
C MET A 89 -17.49 -9.41 6.06
N GLY A 90 -16.61 -8.92 6.91
CA GLY A 90 -16.80 -7.68 7.64
C GLY A 90 -16.32 -6.44 6.89
N PRO A 91 -16.32 -5.27 7.53
CA PRO A 91 -15.92 -4.03 6.89
C PRO A 91 -14.42 -4.02 6.54
N ILE A 92 -14.09 -3.26 5.50
CA ILE A 92 -12.71 -2.93 5.16
C ILE A 92 -12.23 -1.81 6.08
N VAL A 93 -11.23 -2.13 6.91
CA VAL A 93 -10.68 -1.21 7.93
C VAL A 93 -9.31 -0.63 7.56
N GLY A 94 -8.75 -1.11 6.48
CA GLY A 94 -7.49 -0.60 5.94
C GLY A 94 -7.24 -1.07 4.52
N MET A 95 -6.43 -0.32 3.80
CA MET A 95 -5.99 -0.72 2.46
C MET A 95 -4.55 -0.28 2.19
N VAL A 96 -3.86 -1.06 1.39
CA VAL A 96 -2.62 -0.67 0.71
C VAL A 96 -2.76 -1.00 -0.77
N THR A 97 -2.49 -0.01 -1.61
CA THR A 97 -2.52 -0.16 -3.06
C THR A 97 -1.22 0.30 -3.68
N GLY A 98 -0.93 -0.21 -4.84
CA GLY A 98 0.25 0.20 -5.57
C GLY A 98 0.53 -0.71 -6.75
N ARG A 99 1.81 -0.84 -7.11
CA ARG A 99 2.22 -1.62 -8.29
C ARG A 99 3.48 -2.42 -8.02
N PHE A 100 3.53 -3.59 -8.63
CA PHE A 100 4.71 -4.46 -8.62
C PHE A 100 5.32 -4.47 -10.02
N ILE A 101 6.42 -3.74 -10.20
CA ILE A 101 7.20 -3.69 -11.44
C ILE A 101 8.48 -4.49 -11.29
N GLU A 102 9.27 -4.62 -12.36
CA GLU A 102 10.50 -5.40 -12.31
C GLU A 102 11.46 -4.85 -11.25
N GLY A 103 11.82 -5.71 -10.30
CA GLY A 103 12.77 -5.40 -9.22
C GLY A 103 12.25 -4.46 -8.13
N CYS A 104 11.12 -3.79 -8.31
CA CYS A 104 10.59 -2.79 -7.39
C CYS A 104 9.10 -2.97 -7.14
N SER A 105 8.64 -2.61 -5.95
CA SER A 105 7.23 -2.32 -5.70
C SER A 105 7.07 -0.86 -5.26
N HIS A 106 5.92 -0.29 -5.55
CA HIS A 106 5.61 1.09 -5.21
C HIS A 106 4.27 1.14 -4.49
N ILE A 107 4.22 1.75 -3.31
CA ILE A 107 2.99 2.00 -2.57
C ILE A 107 2.39 3.34 -3.06
N SER A 108 1.16 3.29 -3.56
CA SER A 108 0.41 4.49 -3.95
C SER A 108 -0.46 5.01 -2.82
N HIS A 109 -1.16 4.11 -2.12
CA HIS A 109 -2.01 4.46 -0.99
C HIS A 109 -1.76 3.48 0.16
N LEU A 110 -1.72 3.98 1.39
CA LEU A 110 -1.77 3.22 2.63
C LEU A 110 -2.67 3.96 3.60
N VAL A 111 -3.85 3.42 3.82
CA VAL A 111 -4.92 4.07 4.59
C VAL A 111 -5.46 3.11 5.64
N ILE A 112 -5.69 3.61 6.85
CA ILE A 112 -6.39 2.91 7.93
C ILE A 112 -7.57 3.78 8.35
N ASP A 113 -8.73 3.17 8.48
CA ASP A 113 -9.94 3.82 8.97
C ASP A 113 -9.63 4.53 10.31
N PRO A 114 -10.03 5.80 10.48
CA PRO A 114 -9.77 6.56 11.71
C PRO A 114 -10.21 5.86 12.98
N ALA A 115 -11.33 5.13 12.96
CA ALA A 115 -11.82 4.36 14.11
C ALA A 115 -10.88 3.21 14.51
N TRP A 116 -10.03 2.75 13.60
CA TRP A 116 -9.11 1.64 13.79
C TRP A 116 -7.64 2.07 13.91
N GLN A 117 -7.38 3.37 13.88
CA GLN A 117 -6.03 3.89 14.05
C GLN A 117 -5.54 3.74 15.51
N GLY A 118 -4.21 3.77 15.68
CA GLY A 118 -3.59 3.62 17.01
C GLY A 118 -3.43 2.17 17.49
N GLN A 119 -3.99 1.20 16.78
CA GLN A 119 -3.98 -0.23 17.12
C GLN A 119 -2.90 -1.04 16.39
N GLY A 120 -1.96 -0.38 15.72
CA GLY A 120 -0.87 -1.06 15.00
C GLY A 120 -1.19 -1.46 13.56
N LEU A 121 -2.43 -1.30 13.07
CA LEU A 121 -2.84 -1.76 11.73
C LEU A 121 -2.03 -1.15 10.59
N GLY A 122 -1.60 0.11 10.71
CA GLY A 122 -0.76 0.72 9.68
C GLY A 122 0.62 0.05 9.57
N ALA A 123 1.18 -0.36 10.70
CA ALA A 123 2.43 -1.11 10.76
C ALA A 123 2.26 -2.52 10.18
N TYR A 124 1.21 -3.20 10.59
CA TYR A 124 0.84 -4.52 10.09
C TYR A 124 0.64 -4.52 8.56
N LEU A 125 -0.12 -3.56 8.03
CA LEU A 125 -0.40 -3.46 6.61
C LEU A 125 0.85 -3.11 5.78
N LEU A 126 1.72 -2.27 6.32
CA LEU A 126 3.02 -1.98 5.71
C LEU A 126 3.89 -3.24 5.67
N GLU A 127 3.92 -4.01 6.76
CA GLU A 127 4.65 -5.28 6.82
C GLU A 127 4.11 -6.29 5.80
N VAL A 128 2.78 -6.42 5.69
CA VAL A 128 2.14 -7.24 4.65
C VAL A 128 2.66 -6.87 3.26
N TRP A 129 2.73 -5.58 2.93
CA TRP A 129 3.24 -5.13 1.63
C TRP A 129 4.73 -5.46 1.43
N LEU A 130 5.55 -5.24 2.44
CA LEU A 130 6.99 -5.52 2.39
C LEU A 130 7.25 -7.02 2.17
N ARG A 131 6.56 -7.88 2.92
CA ARG A 131 6.65 -9.34 2.76
C ARG A 131 6.08 -9.82 1.43
N ALA A 132 4.94 -9.29 0.99
CA ALA A 132 4.39 -9.54 -0.35
C ALA A 132 5.42 -9.19 -1.44
N SER A 133 6.12 -8.06 -1.26
CA SER A 133 7.18 -7.65 -2.17
C SER A 133 8.34 -8.66 -2.20
N GLN A 134 8.74 -9.21 -1.06
CA GLN A 134 9.76 -10.26 -0.99
C GLN A 134 9.30 -11.56 -1.66
N VAL A 135 8.06 -12.01 -1.38
CA VAL A 135 7.46 -13.20 -2.00
C VAL A 135 7.45 -13.10 -3.52
N LEU A 136 7.23 -11.90 -4.04
CA LEU A 136 7.26 -11.62 -5.49
C LEU A 136 8.65 -11.21 -6.02
N GLY A 137 9.72 -11.46 -5.24
CA GLY A 137 11.10 -11.27 -5.67
C GLY A 137 11.51 -9.81 -5.90
N LYS A 138 10.80 -8.85 -5.30
CA LYS A 138 11.17 -7.44 -5.39
C LYS A 138 12.39 -7.16 -4.49
N LYS A 139 13.20 -6.20 -4.90
CA LYS A 139 14.44 -5.83 -4.19
C LYS A 139 14.28 -4.54 -3.40
N VAL A 140 13.32 -3.71 -3.83
CA VAL A 140 13.13 -2.35 -3.33
C VAL A 140 11.64 -2.07 -3.22
N VAL A 141 11.25 -1.31 -2.18
CA VAL A 141 9.94 -0.70 -2.04
C VAL A 141 10.10 0.82 -2.02
N GLU A 142 9.27 1.53 -2.77
CA GLU A 142 9.24 2.99 -2.83
C GLU A 142 7.85 3.52 -2.50
N LEU A 143 7.81 4.73 -2.00
CA LEU A 143 6.58 5.51 -1.79
C LEU A 143 6.87 7.00 -1.76
N GLU A 144 5.85 7.81 -2.03
CA GLU A 144 5.83 9.23 -1.72
C GLU A 144 4.99 9.49 -0.46
N VAL A 145 5.49 10.39 0.39
CA VAL A 145 4.76 10.84 1.58
C VAL A 145 4.83 12.37 1.69
N ARG A 146 3.71 12.98 2.10
CA ARG A 146 3.67 14.44 2.36
C ARG A 146 4.72 14.82 3.40
N GLU A 147 5.43 15.91 3.18
CA GLU A 147 6.44 16.41 4.12
C GLU A 147 5.82 16.76 5.48
N SER A 148 4.54 17.17 5.52
CA SER A 148 3.81 17.42 6.76
C SER A 148 3.36 16.15 7.49
N ASN A 149 3.28 14.98 6.81
CA ASN A 149 2.81 13.74 7.41
C ASN A 149 3.88 13.05 8.27
N CYS A 150 4.29 13.72 9.36
CA CYS A 150 5.31 13.21 10.29
C CYS A 150 4.93 11.85 10.92
N ARG A 151 3.62 11.55 11.04
CA ARG A 151 3.17 10.26 11.60
C ARG A 151 3.53 9.11 10.66
N ALA A 152 3.21 9.24 9.38
CA ALA A 152 3.52 8.22 8.38
C ALA A 152 5.06 8.11 8.17
N GLN A 153 5.78 9.23 8.14
CA GLN A 153 7.23 9.23 8.03
C GLN A 153 7.90 8.41 9.15
N ARG A 154 7.47 8.63 10.42
CA ARG A 154 7.98 7.84 11.56
C ARG A 154 7.72 6.35 11.41
N LEU A 155 6.56 5.97 10.87
CA LEU A 155 6.26 4.58 10.55
C LEU A 155 7.25 4.04 9.52
N TYR A 156 7.39 4.71 8.38
CA TYR A 156 8.26 4.26 7.30
C TYR A 156 9.73 4.17 7.72
N TYR A 157 10.24 5.18 8.43
CA TYR A 157 11.63 5.16 8.92
C TYR A 157 11.90 3.99 9.88
N ARG A 158 10.94 3.64 10.73
CA ARG A 158 11.04 2.46 11.61
C ARG A 158 11.15 1.15 10.81
N TYR A 159 10.53 1.08 9.64
CA TYR A 159 10.60 -0.06 8.73
C TYR A 159 11.76 0.00 7.74
N GLY A 160 12.76 0.86 8.01
CA GLY A 160 14.01 0.92 7.23
C GLY A 160 13.92 1.71 5.94
N PHE A 161 12.83 2.44 5.70
CA PHE A 161 12.78 3.40 4.60
C PHE A 161 13.76 4.55 4.85
N LYS A 162 14.40 5.02 3.79
CA LYS A 162 15.29 6.18 3.78
C LYS A 162 14.81 7.17 2.75
N GLN A 163 14.91 8.45 3.05
CA GLN A 163 14.61 9.49 2.08
C GLN A 163 15.68 9.50 0.98
N VAL A 164 15.25 9.42 -0.28
CA VAL A 164 16.13 9.41 -1.45
C VAL A 164 15.96 10.63 -2.34
N ALA A 165 14.79 11.31 -2.26
CA ALA A 165 14.55 12.56 -2.97
C ALA A 165 13.48 13.42 -2.30
N ARG A 166 13.38 14.67 -2.72
CA ARG A 166 12.26 15.59 -2.48
C ARG A 166 11.66 15.97 -3.83
N LYS A 167 10.34 16.05 -3.87
CA LYS A 167 9.59 16.48 -5.06
C LYS A 167 8.76 17.70 -4.66
N GLU A 168 9.28 18.88 -4.94
CA GLU A 168 8.60 20.14 -4.66
C GLU A 168 7.33 20.27 -5.49
N PHE A 169 6.27 20.84 -4.92
CA PHE A 169 4.96 21.02 -5.57
C PHE A 169 4.36 19.72 -6.13
N TYR A 170 4.62 18.58 -5.48
CA TYR A 170 4.17 17.28 -5.95
C TYR A 170 2.66 17.08 -5.80
N TYR A 171 2.10 17.56 -4.69
CA TYR A 171 0.67 17.52 -4.42
C TYR A 171 0.05 18.82 -4.96
N GLU A 172 -0.46 18.77 -6.21
CA GLU A 172 -0.88 19.94 -6.97
C GLU A 172 -1.89 20.82 -6.23
N GLU A 173 -2.82 20.21 -5.50
CA GLU A 173 -3.89 20.93 -4.80
C GLU A 173 -3.39 21.75 -3.61
N SER A 174 -2.41 21.26 -2.88
CA SER A 174 -1.83 21.94 -1.71
C SER A 174 -0.51 22.63 -1.98
N GLY A 175 0.10 22.36 -3.14
CA GLY A 175 1.48 22.78 -3.44
C GLY A 175 2.54 22.12 -2.56
N GLU A 176 2.14 21.09 -1.80
CA GLU A 176 3.01 20.48 -0.81
C GLU A 176 4.09 19.59 -1.43
N THR A 177 5.25 19.59 -0.79
CA THR A 177 6.38 18.72 -1.14
C THR A 177 6.11 17.27 -0.75
N ALA A 178 6.46 16.34 -1.64
CA ALA A 178 6.58 14.93 -1.30
C ALA A 178 8.02 14.54 -0.99
N LEU A 179 8.19 13.71 0.03
CA LEU A 179 9.42 12.97 0.27
C LEU A 179 9.30 11.63 -0.44
N LEU A 180 10.25 11.33 -1.34
CA LEU A 180 10.39 9.99 -1.90
C LEU A 180 11.20 9.14 -0.93
N LEU A 181 10.57 8.10 -0.41
CA LEU A 181 11.19 7.16 0.51
C LEU A 181 11.42 5.82 -0.19
N ARG A 182 12.52 5.15 0.18
CA ARG A 182 12.92 3.86 -0.37
C ARG A 182 13.39 2.92 0.73
N CYS A 183 12.94 1.66 0.68
CA CYS A 183 13.40 0.56 1.52
C CYS A 183 14.08 -0.51 0.65
N SER A 184 15.29 -0.95 1.05
CA SER A 184 15.96 -2.10 0.45
C SER A 184 15.51 -3.37 1.17
N LEU A 185 14.87 -4.27 0.44
CA LEU A 185 14.40 -5.54 1.01
C LEU A 185 15.53 -6.54 1.30
N ARG A 186 16.75 -6.29 0.81
CA ARG A 186 17.94 -7.08 1.14
C ARG A 186 18.45 -6.82 2.56
N GLU A 187 18.21 -5.60 3.05
CA GLU A 187 18.69 -5.12 4.35
C GLU A 187 17.55 -5.08 5.38
N TRP A 188 16.37 -5.51 4.98
CA TRP A 188 15.20 -5.42 5.84
C TRP A 188 15.25 -6.50 6.93
N PRO A 189 15.19 -6.09 8.23
CA PRO A 189 15.59 -6.95 9.35
C PRO A 189 14.54 -7.99 9.78
N PHE A 190 13.39 -8.04 9.14
CA PHE A 190 12.32 -8.98 9.50
C PHE A 190 12.42 -10.30 8.72
N SER A 191 13.60 -10.92 8.74
CA SER A 191 13.74 -12.34 8.48
C SER A 191 13.74 -13.04 9.84
N GLU A 192 12.52 -13.32 10.34
CA GLU A 192 12.12 -14.46 11.16
C GLU A 192 10.69 -14.30 11.61
#